data_5a5dba65b4cd36e5cb83ed1c1a6e2675
#
_entry.id   5a5dba65b4cd36e5cb83ed1c1a6e2675
#
_cell.length_a   1.000
_cell.length_b   1.000
_cell.length_c   1.000
_cell.angle_alpha   90.00
_cell.angle_beta   90.00
_cell.angle_gamma   90.00
#
_symmetry.space_group_name_H-M   'P 1'
#
loop_
_entity.id
_entity.type
_entity.pdbx_description
1 polymer ?
#
loop_
_entity_poly.entity_id
_entity_poly.type
_entity_poly.pdbx_seq_one_letter_code
_entity_poly.pdbx_strand_id
1 'polypeptide(L)'
;MIVLDKSNYPKVIAPLNEVGINNLFARAVVEGHVNGTINVDNAENPTSFYIRHPYGMSLLFGATTNQVFNSWLFAHALNLFRTRDRFEWLQAYPEKWNEQIVTQWEEYLIKSEENTENISTMVEVNTRVNFNFNKEKYLDFKSRLAPGNFDIVQTDAHMFEQMKGSVIPSRFWDSAIDFDKRAIAFSVMDGDVVACTAFSAFVVDQQLEIGIETSDNYRGKGYAIGTCCALIDYCLENDFEPVWGCKLENTPSYLLAQKLGFEPTIYWPFYRLND
;
A
#
# COMPACT_ATOMS: atom_id res chain seq x y z
N MET A 1 9.50 11.89 -20.63
CA MET A 1 8.43 11.86 -19.62
C MET A 1 8.62 13.03 -18.67
N ILE A 2 7.55 13.65 -18.23
CA ILE A 2 7.58 14.90 -17.46
C ILE A 2 7.32 14.54 -15.99
N VAL A 3 8.24 14.93 -15.09
CA VAL A 3 7.96 14.93 -13.66
C VAL A 3 7.17 16.19 -13.36
N LEU A 4 5.96 16.01 -12.82
CA LEU A 4 5.07 17.12 -12.51
C LEU A 4 5.61 17.90 -11.30
N ASP A 5 5.67 19.21 -11.41
CA ASP A 5 5.99 20.08 -10.28
C ASP A 5 4.92 19.98 -9.18
N LYS A 6 5.32 20.00 -7.91
CA LYS A 6 4.40 19.88 -6.77
C LYS A 6 3.29 20.95 -6.79
N SER A 7 3.56 22.15 -7.27
CA SER A 7 2.56 23.21 -7.44
C SER A 7 1.41 22.84 -8.39
N ASN A 8 1.62 21.86 -9.26
CA ASN A 8 0.65 21.33 -10.22
C ASN A 8 -0.07 20.05 -9.76
N TYR A 9 0.24 19.50 -8.59
CA TYR A 9 -0.42 18.31 -8.05
C TYR A 9 -1.96 18.44 -7.94
N PRO A 10 -2.54 19.64 -7.67
CA PRO A 10 -3.99 19.80 -7.70
C PRO A 10 -4.67 19.41 -9.02
N LYS A 11 -3.95 19.44 -10.16
CA LYS A 11 -4.47 18.98 -11.46
C LYS A 11 -4.76 17.46 -11.50
N VAL A 12 -4.15 16.70 -10.58
CA VAL A 12 -4.24 15.23 -10.52
C VAL A 12 -5.43 14.79 -9.67
N ILE A 13 -5.94 15.62 -8.76
CA ILE A 13 -6.99 15.26 -7.79
C ILE A 13 -8.26 14.78 -8.50
N ALA A 14 -8.79 15.55 -9.45
CA ALA A 14 -10.02 15.20 -10.13
C ALA A 14 -9.91 13.88 -10.93
N PRO A 15 -8.86 13.65 -11.76
CA PRO A 15 -8.66 12.34 -12.40
C PRO A 15 -8.44 11.18 -11.42
N LEU A 16 -7.79 11.42 -10.27
CA LEU A 16 -7.53 10.40 -9.26
C LEU A 16 -8.81 9.97 -8.54
N ASN A 17 -9.77 10.87 -8.35
CA ASN A 17 -11.07 10.58 -7.74
C ASN A 17 -11.92 9.61 -8.57
N GLU A 18 -11.65 9.48 -9.88
CA GLU A 18 -12.31 8.53 -10.78
C GLU A 18 -11.72 7.11 -10.69
N VAL A 19 -10.64 6.92 -9.93
CA VAL A 19 -10.00 5.61 -9.78
C VAL A 19 -10.78 4.76 -8.78
N GLY A 20 -11.42 3.70 -9.26
CA GLY A 20 -12.32 2.84 -8.49
C GLY A 20 -11.67 1.73 -7.66
N ILE A 21 -10.34 1.73 -7.52
CA ILE A 21 -9.59 0.82 -6.63
C ILE A 21 -8.96 1.62 -5.48
N ASN A 22 -8.57 0.94 -4.39
CA ASN A 22 -7.88 1.61 -3.29
C ASN A 22 -6.60 2.31 -3.78
N ASN A 23 -6.57 3.62 -3.60
CA ASN A 23 -5.51 4.51 -4.07
C ASN A 23 -5.00 5.48 -2.98
N LEU A 24 -5.23 5.20 -1.69
CA LEU A 24 -4.85 6.08 -0.58
C LEU A 24 -3.37 6.43 -0.59
N PHE A 25 -2.49 5.51 -0.99
CA PHE A 25 -1.06 5.79 -1.15
C PHE A 25 -0.78 6.85 -2.22
N ALA A 26 -1.54 6.85 -3.31
CA ALA A 26 -1.40 7.83 -4.38
C ALA A 26 -1.96 9.20 -3.95
N ARG A 27 -3.09 9.20 -3.22
CA ARG A 27 -3.66 10.42 -2.61
C ARG A 27 -2.70 11.05 -1.61
N ALA A 28 -2.04 10.24 -0.77
CA ALA A 28 -1.04 10.74 0.17
C ALA A 28 0.11 11.49 -0.53
N VAL A 29 0.50 11.07 -1.74
CA VAL A 29 1.48 11.78 -2.56
C VAL A 29 0.91 13.07 -3.13
N VAL A 30 -0.28 13.03 -3.73
CA VAL A 30 -0.92 14.19 -4.38
C VAL A 30 -1.22 15.29 -3.37
N GLU A 31 -1.64 14.92 -2.15
CA GLU A 31 -1.97 15.85 -1.06
C GLU A 31 -0.72 16.31 -0.28
N GLY A 32 0.47 15.81 -0.63
CA GLY A 32 1.73 16.23 -0.02
C GLY A 32 1.97 15.68 1.38
N HIS A 33 1.30 14.60 1.77
CA HIS A 33 1.52 13.93 3.05
C HIS A 33 2.86 13.19 3.10
N VAL A 34 3.37 12.78 1.93
CA VAL A 34 4.68 12.14 1.75
C VAL A 34 5.38 12.64 0.49
N ASN A 35 6.71 12.48 0.45
CA ASN A 35 7.54 12.87 -0.69
C ASN A 35 7.53 11.82 -1.80
N GLY A 36 6.45 11.77 -2.57
CA GLY A 36 6.36 10.94 -3.78
C GLY A 36 6.63 11.72 -5.07
N THR A 37 6.50 11.04 -6.21
CA THR A 37 6.67 11.64 -7.53
C THR A 37 5.50 11.34 -8.44
N ILE A 38 5.16 12.29 -9.32
CA ILE A 38 4.11 12.15 -10.33
C ILE A 38 4.73 12.39 -11.69
N ASN A 39 4.65 11.38 -12.56
CA ASN A 39 5.01 11.48 -13.96
C ASN A 39 3.74 11.62 -14.80
N VAL A 40 3.78 12.52 -15.79
CA VAL A 40 2.65 12.80 -16.68
C VAL A 40 3.09 12.86 -18.15
N ASP A 41 2.13 12.71 -19.03
CA ASP A 41 2.32 12.85 -20.47
C ASP A 41 2.45 14.32 -20.90
N ASN A 42 1.77 15.23 -20.23
CA ASN A 42 1.76 16.67 -20.50
C ASN A 42 1.67 17.47 -19.20
N ALA A 43 2.50 18.50 -19.01
CA ALA A 43 2.52 19.29 -17.77
C ALA A 43 1.33 20.27 -17.66
N GLU A 44 0.85 20.80 -18.78
CA GLU A 44 -0.24 21.78 -18.79
C GLU A 44 -1.61 21.11 -18.66
N ASN A 45 -1.85 20.09 -19.51
CA ASN A 45 -3.10 19.35 -19.56
C ASN A 45 -2.80 17.84 -19.49
N PRO A 46 -2.45 17.31 -18.31
CA PRO A 46 -2.11 15.90 -18.15
C PRO A 46 -3.34 15.02 -18.36
N THR A 47 -3.16 13.92 -19.10
CA THR A 47 -4.20 12.91 -19.36
C THR A 47 -3.80 11.51 -18.93
N SER A 48 -2.50 11.23 -18.87
CA SER A 48 -1.93 9.96 -18.39
C SER A 48 -1.01 10.22 -17.20
N PHE A 49 -1.15 9.44 -16.16
CA PHE A 49 -0.53 9.69 -14.86
C PHE A 49 0.16 8.44 -14.33
N TYR A 50 1.33 8.63 -13.74
CA TYR A 50 2.07 7.61 -13.02
C TYR A 50 2.58 8.17 -11.69
N ILE A 51 1.92 7.77 -10.60
CA ILE A 51 2.25 8.22 -9.23
C ILE A 51 3.11 7.16 -8.56
N ARG A 52 4.20 7.56 -7.91
CA ARG A 52 5.07 6.70 -7.11
C ARG A 52 5.12 7.18 -5.66
N HIS A 53 4.79 6.28 -4.76
CA HIS A 53 4.96 6.46 -3.33
C HIS A 53 6.35 5.97 -2.88
N PRO A 54 7.01 6.60 -1.88
CA PRO A 54 8.34 6.18 -1.39
C PRO A 54 8.41 4.73 -0.89
N TYR A 55 7.31 4.18 -0.42
CA TYR A 55 7.23 2.77 -0.01
C TYR A 55 7.47 1.79 -1.18
N GLY A 56 7.32 2.24 -2.41
CA GLY A 56 7.45 1.42 -3.62
C GLY A 56 6.12 1.02 -4.24
N MET A 57 5.00 1.58 -3.80
CA MET A 57 3.73 1.44 -4.52
C MET A 57 3.61 2.49 -5.62
N SER A 58 3.03 2.09 -6.75
CA SER A 58 2.74 2.99 -7.86
C SER A 58 1.34 2.79 -8.44
N LEU A 59 0.80 3.87 -8.98
CA LEU A 59 -0.50 3.90 -9.66
C LEU A 59 -0.35 4.49 -11.05
N LEU A 60 -0.74 3.72 -12.04
CA LEU A 60 -0.90 4.11 -13.43
C LEU A 60 -2.39 4.35 -13.71
N PHE A 61 -2.75 5.53 -14.20
CA PHE A 61 -4.16 5.81 -14.53
C PHE A 61 -4.32 6.88 -15.60
N GLY A 62 -5.57 7.08 -16.05
CA GLY A 62 -5.92 8.03 -17.09
C GLY A 62 -5.92 7.43 -18.50
N ALA A 63 -5.63 8.24 -19.49
CA ALA A 63 -5.69 7.87 -20.91
C ALA A 63 -4.61 6.85 -21.30
N THR A 64 -4.98 5.87 -22.12
CA THR A 64 -4.10 4.78 -22.57
C THR A 64 -3.51 4.99 -23.96
N THR A 65 -3.82 6.12 -24.62
CA THR A 65 -3.55 6.30 -26.06
C THR A 65 -2.25 7.03 -26.38
N ASN A 66 -1.56 7.58 -25.39
CA ASN A 66 -0.31 8.32 -25.60
C ASN A 66 0.87 7.37 -25.79
N GLN A 67 1.31 7.18 -27.03
CA GLN A 67 2.37 6.23 -27.39
C GLN A 67 3.73 6.58 -26.74
N VAL A 68 4.03 7.86 -26.57
CA VAL A 68 5.29 8.29 -25.92
C VAL A 68 5.28 7.93 -24.44
N PHE A 69 4.14 8.15 -23.78
CA PHE A 69 3.95 7.74 -22.38
C PHE A 69 4.03 6.22 -22.23
N ASN A 70 3.35 5.48 -23.11
CA ASN A 70 3.33 4.01 -23.09
C ASN A 70 4.73 3.41 -23.29
N SER A 71 5.52 3.96 -24.24
CA SER A 71 6.90 3.51 -24.48
C SER A 71 7.81 3.80 -23.28
N TRP A 72 7.64 4.93 -22.62
CA TRP A 72 8.37 5.24 -21.40
C TRP A 72 7.97 4.30 -20.25
N LEU A 73 6.67 4.05 -20.09
CA LEU A 73 6.15 3.16 -19.07
C LEU A 73 6.75 1.75 -19.21
N PHE A 74 6.78 1.22 -20.42
CA PHE A 74 7.40 -0.06 -20.73
C PHE A 74 8.88 -0.09 -20.34
N ALA A 75 9.65 0.93 -20.78
CA ALA A 75 11.05 1.04 -20.45
C ALA A 75 11.30 1.19 -18.93
N HIS A 76 10.42 1.94 -18.25
CA HIS A 76 10.44 2.07 -16.78
C HIS A 76 10.14 0.73 -16.10
N ALA A 77 9.11 0.01 -16.53
CA ALA A 77 8.70 -1.26 -15.93
C ALA A 77 9.80 -2.31 -16.01
N LEU A 78 10.54 -2.38 -17.12
CA LEU A 78 11.68 -3.28 -17.31
C LEU A 78 13.01 -2.72 -16.83
N ASN A 79 13.02 -1.53 -16.20
CA ASN A 79 14.21 -0.83 -15.74
C ASN A 79 15.32 -0.65 -16.81
N LEU A 80 14.92 -0.47 -18.08
CA LEU A 80 15.88 -0.39 -19.20
C LEU A 80 16.87 0.77 -19.06
N PHE A 81 16.51 1.82 -18.34
CA PHE A 81 17.38 2.97 -18.07
C PHE A 81 18.15 2.86 -16.76
N ARG A 82 17.98 1.74 -16.01
CA ARG A 82 18.61 1.51 -14.70
C ARG A 82 18.43 2.70 -13.74
N THR A 83 17.23 3.27 -13.73
CA THR A 83 16.86 4.43 -12.89
C THR A 83 16.10 4.03 -11.64
N ARG A 84 15.69 2.77 -11.52
CA ARG A 84 15.03 2.22 -10.36
C ARG A 84 16.03 1.38 -9.57
N ASP A 85 16.17 1.66 -8.30
CA ASP A 85 17.13 1.06 -7.35
C ASP A 85 16.48 0.08 -6.37
N ARG A 86 15.16 -0.17 -6.55
CA ARG A 86 14.37 -1.12 -5.77
C ARG A 86 13.16 -1.59 -6.57
N PHE A 87 12.55 -2.70 -6.14
CA PHE A 87 11.30 -3.16 -6.71
C PHE A 87 10.17 -2.14 -6.52
N GLU A 88 9.18 -2.20 -7.39
CA GLU A 88 8.00 -1.34 -7.36
C GLU A 88 6.72 -2.17 -7.54
N TRP A 89 5.67 -1.83 -6.85
CA TRP A 89 4.37 -2.48 -6.91
C TRP A 89 3.37 -1.61 -7.65
N LEU A 90 3.09 -1.98 -8.89
CA LEU A 90 2.24 -1.21 -9.79
C LEU A 90 0.80 -1.73 -9.79
N GLN A 91 -0.16 -0.80 -9.63
CA GLN A 91 -1.57 -0.97 -9.97
C GLN A 91 -1.90 -0.07 -11.17
N ALA A 92 -2.73 -0.56 -12.11
CA ALA A 92 -3.10 0.16 -13.31
C ALA A 92 -4.62 0.25 -13.44
N TYR A 93 -5.18 1.46 -13.65
CA TYR A 93 -6.61 1.73 -13.77
C TYR A 93 -6.87 2.75 -14.88
N PRO A 94 -7.91 2.62 -15.72
CA PRO A 94 -8.92 1.54 -15.74
C PRO A 94 -8.38 0.21 -16.30
N GLU A 95 -9.27 -0.79 -16.39
CA GLU A 95 -8.97 -2.15 -16.92
C GLU A 95 -8.21 -2.12 -18.23
N LYS A 96 -8.49 -1.16 -19.09
CA LYS A 96 -7.82 -0.99 -20.38
C LYS A 96 -6.28 -0.87 -20.26
N TRP A 97 -5.75 -0.36 -19.16
CA TRP A 97 -4.31 -0.38 -18.91
C TRP A 97 -3.80 -1.80 -18.67
N ASN A 98 -4.55 -2.63 -17.93
CA ASN A 98 -4.18 -4.04 -17.70
C ASN A 98 -4.21 -4.83 -19.03
N GLU A 99 -5.22 -4.61 -19.88
CA GLU A 99 -5.28 -5.20 -21.21
C GLU A 99 -4.06 -4.82 -22.06
N GLN A 100 -3.63 -3.56 -22.03
CA GLN A 100 -2.42 -3.12 -22.74
C GLN A 100 -1.15 -3.74 -22.17
N ILE A 101 -1.01 -3.78 -20.84
CA ILE A 101 0.13 -4.39 -20.18
C ILE A 101 0.24 -5.87 -20.57
N VAL A 102 -0.86 -6.63 -20.48
CA VAL A 102 -0.88 -8.05 -20.86
C VAL A 102 -0.49 -8.24 -22.34
N THR A 103 -1.01 -7.39 -23.24
CA THR A 103 -0.75 -7.53 -24.67
C THR A 103 0.67 -7.09 -25.07
N GLN A 104 1.16 -5.99 -24.49
CA GLN A 104 2.43 -5.37 -24.93
C GLN A 104 3.65 -5.94 -24.21
N TRP A 105 3.46 -6.48 -22.99
CA TRP A 105 4.53 -7.00 -22.14
C TRP A 105 4.51 -8.52 -22.01
N GLU A 106 3.72 -9.24 -22.83
CA GLU A 106 3.46 -10.68 -22.74
C GLU A 106 4.73 -11.49 -22.46
N GLU A 107 5.81 -11.24 -23.22
CA GLU A 107 7.09 -11.97 -23.09
C GLU A 107 7.86 -11.65 -21.81
N TYR A 108 7.46 -10.58 -21.09
CA TYR A 108 8.09 -10.11 -19.86
C TYR A 108 7.26 -10.39 -18.61
N LEU A 109 6.04 -10.92 -18.77
CA LEU A 109 5.16 -11.23 -17.64
C LEU A 109 5.39 -12.65 -17.15
N ILE A 110 5.56 -12.79 -15.83
CA ILE A 110 5.63 -14.09 -15.15
C ILE A 110 4.63 -14.14 -14.00
N LYS A 111 4.09 -15.34 -13.72
CA LYS A 111 3.27 -15.53 -12.52
C LYS A 111 4.17 -15.66 -11.29
N SER A 112 3.70 -15.18 -10.16
CA SER A 112 4.41 -15.18 -8.86
C SER A 112 4.94 -16.57 -8.42
N GLU A 113 4.36 -17.65 -8.95
CA GLU A 113 4.72 -19.04 -8.62
C GLU A 113 5.77 -19.64 -9.58
N GLU A 114 6.09 -18.94 -10.66
CA GLU A 114 7.02 -19.43 -11.67
C GLU A 114 8.48 -19.10 -11.28
N ASN A 115 9.26 -20.17 -11.08
CA ASN A 115 10.68 -20.04 -10.75
C ASN A 115 11.49 -19.84 -12.06
N THR A 116 11.88 -18.59 -12.36
CA THR A 116 12.66 -18.28 -13.57
C THR A 116 14.07 -17.78 -13.19
N GLU A 117 15.07 -18.19 -13.98
CA GLU A 117 16.49 -17.83 -13.74
C GLU A 117 16.79 -16.34 -13.97
N ASN A 118 15.93 -15.60 -14.70
CA ASN A 118 16.14 -14.20 -15.08
C ASN A 118 15.03 -13.27 -14.56
N ILE A 119 14.83 -13.22 -13.25
CA ILE A 119 13.75 -12.43 -12.63
C ILE A 119 13.94 -10.92 -12.80
N SER A 120 15.17 -10.43 -12.91
CA SER A 120 15.46 -8.97 -12.92
C SER A 120 14.88 -8.21 -14.12
N THR A 121 14.65 -8.91 -15.25
CA THR A 121 14.06 -8.30 -16.46
C THR A 121 12.59 -8.65 -16.66
N MET A 122 11.95 -9.28 -15.67
CA MET A 122 10.58 -9.74 -15.74
C MET A 122 9.68 -8.93 -14.80
N VAL A 123 8.41 -8.85 -15.18
CA VAL A 123 7.35 -8.25 -14.37
C VAL A 123 6.50 -9.38 -13.77
N GLU A 124 6.50 -9.48 -12.46
CA GLU A 124 5.76 -10.53 -11.75
C GLU A 124 4.29 -10.11 -11.58
N VAL A 125 3.37 -10.96 -12.04
CA VAL A 125 1.93 -10.73 -11.94
C VAL A 125 1.39 -11.36 -10.66
N ASN A 126 0.81 -10.53 -9.82
CA ASN A 126 0.14 -10.88 -8.57
C ASN A 126 -1.29 -10.33 -8.56
N THR A 127 -2.01 -10.55 -7.48
CA THR A 127 -3.35 -10.00 -7.26
C THR A 127 -3.39 -9.12 -6.02
N ARG A 128 -3.79 -7.85 -6.15
CA ARG A 128 -4.14 -6.97 -5.04
C ARG A 128 -5.61 -7.18 -4.69
N VAL A 129 -5.90 -7.36 -3.41
CA VAL A 129 -7.28 -7.43 -2.90
C VAL A 129 -7.60 -6.16 -2.14
N ASN A 130 -8.71 -5.52 -2.49
CA ASN A 130 -9.31 -4.46 -1.69
C ASN A 130 -10.47 -5.02 -0.89
N PHE A 131 -10.73 -4.45 0.28
CA PHE A 131 -11.73 -4.93 1.22
C PHE A 131 -12.66 -3.80 1.63
N ASN A 132 -13.89 -4.15 1.96
CA ASN A 132 -14.81 -3.28 2.68
C ASN A 132 -14.85 -3.70 4.16
N PHE A 133 -14.86 -2.73 5.05
CA PHE A 133 -14.98 -3.01 6.47
C PHE A 133 -16.44 -3.25 6.88
N ASN A 134 -16.68 -4.36 7.56
CA ASN A 134 -17.98 -4.72 8.14
C ASN A 134 -17.91 -4.60 9.66
N LYS A 135 -18.37 -3.47 10.19
CA LYS A 135 -18.34 -3.15 11.62
C LYS A 135 -19.05 -4.19 12.47
N GLU A 136 -20.19 -4.72 12.02
CA GLU A 136 -20.96 -5.71 12.79
C GLU A 136 -20.19 -7.02 12.93
N LYS A 137 -19.56 -7.50 11.85
CA LYS A 137 -18.69 -8.69 11.89
C LYS A 137 -17.48 -8.49 12.80
N TYR A 138 -16.86 -7.31 12.75
CA TYR A 138 -15.77 -6.97 13.65
C TYR A 138 -16.20 -7.01 15.11
N LEU A 139 -17.30 -6.35 15.47
CA LEU A 139 -17.81 -6.31 16.86
C LEU A 139 -18.20 -7.70 17.36
N ASP A 140 -18.83 -8.53 16.54
CA ASP A 140 -19.16 -9.92 16.85
C ASP A 140 -17.89 -10.75 17.08
N PHE A 141 -16.88 -10.64 16.20
CA PHE A 141 -15.58 -11.28 16.40
C PHE A 141 -14.92 -10.83 17.73
N LYS A 142 -14.85 -9.51 17.96
CA LYS A 142 -14.22 -8.92 19.12
C LYS A 142 -14.89 -9.36 20.43
N SER A 143 -16.22 -9.47 20.44
CA SER A 143 -16.97 -9.91 21.64
C SER A 143 -16.62 -11.32 22.10
N ARG A 144 -16.11 -12.16 21.19
CA ARG A 144 -15.70 -13.55 21.44
C ARG A 144 -14.19 -13.72 21.61
N LEU A 145 -13.42 -12.62 21.43
CA LEU A 145 -11.98 -12.67 21.55
C LEU A 145 -11.57 -12.77 23.03
N ALA A 146 -10.84 -13.83 23.37
CA ALA A 146 -10.24 -13.93 24.71
C ALA A 146 -9.16 -12.86 24.88
N PRO A 147 -9.04 -12.25 26.07
CA PRO A 147 -7.95 -11.31 26.35
C PRO A 147 -6.59 -11.96 26.09
N GLY A 148 -5.73 -11.25 25.35
CA GLY A 148 -4.34 -11.67 25.17
C GLY A 148 -3.55 -11.50 26.48
N ASN A 149 -2.55 -12.36 26.69
CA ASN A 149 -1.61 -12.20 27.80
C ASN A 149 -0.42 -11.31 27.38
N PHE A 150 -0.73 -10.08 26.91
CA PHE A 150 0.24 -9.08 26.49
C PHE A 150 -0.39 -7.68 26.58
N ASP A 151 0.46 -6.70 26.83
CA ASP A 151 0.04 -5.30 26.88
C ASP A 151 0.20 -4.66 25.51
N ILE A 152 -0.78 -3.85 25.13
CA ILE A 152 -0.75 -3.03 23.94
C ILE A 152 -0.50 -1.59 24.35
N VAL A 153 0.53 -0.99 23.78
CA VAL A 153 0.91 0.40 24.05
C VAL A 153 0.80 1.23 22.77
N GLN A 154 0.59 2.53 22.94
CA GLN A 154 0.69 3.46 21.80
C GLN A 154 2.15 3.51 21.36
N THR A 155 2.36 3.45 20.04
CA THR A 155 3.70 3.47 19.42
C THR A 155 4.22 4.90 19.41
N ASP A 156 5.42 5.12 19.91
CA ASP A 156 6.10 6.42 19.93
C ASP A 156 7.23 6.53 18.89
N ALA A 157 7.87 7.69 18.84
CA ALA A 157 8.99 7.98 17.94
C ALA A 157 10.20 7.05 18.18
N HIS A 158 10.46 6.62 19.42
CA HIS A 158 11.56 5.71 19.73
C HIS A 158 11.31 4.31 19.16
N MET A 159 10.11 3.79 19.36
CA MET A 159 9.67 2.51 18.75
C MET A 159 9.74 2.57 17.23
N PHE A 160 9.31 3.69 16.62
CA PHE A 160 9.39 3.90 15.17
C PHE A 160 10.79 3.66 14.60
N GLU A 161 11.84 4.14 15.28
CA GLU A 161 13.22 4.01 14.83
C GLU A 161 13.78 2.58 15.01
N GLN A 162 13.24 1.80 15.94
CA GLN A 162 13.73 0.46 16.24
C GLN A 162 13.14 -0.63 15.36
N MET A 163 11.99 -0.38 14.70
CA MET A 163 11.28 -1.39 13.94
C MET A 163 12.08 -1.87 12.75
N LYS A 164 12.05 -3.20 12.53
CA LYS A 164 12.65 -3.89 11.38
C LYS A 164 11.59 -4.74 10.70
N GLY A 165 11.61 -4.78 9.39
CA GLY A 165 10.64 -5.54 8.61
C GLY A 165 10.40 -4.92 7.24
N SER A 166 9.40 -5.44 6.55
CA SER A 166 9.00 -4.98 5.22
C SER A 166 7.86 -3.95 5.26
N VAL A 167 6.93 -4.08 6.20
CA VAL A 167 5.76 -3.21 6.35
C VAL A 167 5.88 -2.45 7.67
N ILE A 168 6.89 -1.58 7.78
CA ILE A 168 7.18 -0.80 8.98
C ILE A 168 6.89 0.69 8.76
N PRO A 169 6.51 1.45 9.81
CA PRO A 169 6.14 2.86 9.69
C PRO A 169 7.15 3.73 8.94
N SER A 170 8.46 3.52 9.12
CA SER A 170 9.51 4.31 8.47
C SER A 170 9.56 4.20 6.94
N ARG A 171 8.78 3.32 6.34
CA ARG A 171 8.60 3.25 4.90
C ARG A 171 7.41 4.06 4.39
N PHE A 172 6.54 4.50 5.28
CA PHE A 172 5.28 5.21 4.97
C PHE A 172 5.31 6.66 5.44
N TRP A 173 6.12 6.95 6.44
CA TRP A 173 6.24 8.27 7.07
C TRP A 173 7.65 8.82 6.89
N ASP A 174 7.76 10.10 6.57
CA ASP A 174 9.02 10.75 6.21
C ASP A 174 9.99 10.85 7.41
N SER A 175 9.50 10.88 8.64
CA SER A 175 10.33 10.96 9.85
C SER A 175 9.60 10.49 11.10
N ALA A 176 10.36 10.17 12.16
CA ALA A 176 9.81 9.86 13.48
C ALA A 176 8.97 11.03 14.06
N ILE A 177 9.36 12.27 13.79
CA ILE A 177 8.64 13.47 14.25
C ILE A 177 7.28 13.59 13.53
N ASP A 178 7.25 13.31 12.25
CA ASP A 178 6.03 13.36 11.46
C ASP A 178 5.08 12.21 11.86
N PHE A 179 5.63 11.02 12.06
CA PHE A 179 4.92 9.87 12.58
C PHE A 179 4.29 10.16 13.96
N ASP A 180 5.07 10.64 14.92
CA ASP A 180 4.60 10.94 16.28
C ASP A 180 3.46 11.97 16.31
N LYS A 181 3.48 12.92 15.38
CA LYS A 181 2.46 13.99 15.31
C LYS A 181 1.17 13.59 14.61
N ARG A 182 1.24 12.69 13.62
CA ARG A 182 0.13 12.46 12.69
C ARG A 182 -0.30 11.01 12.56
N ALA A 183 0.57 10.05 12.90
CA ALA A 183 0.25 8.64 12.82
C ALA A 183 -0.53 8.16 14.05
N ILE A 184 -1.32 7.13 13.82
CA ILE A 184 -1.96 6.34 14.87
C ILE A 184 -1.34 4.96 14.79
N ALA A 185 -0.78 4.46 15.89
CA ALA A 185 -0.16 3.16 15.92
C ALA A 185 -0.18 2.52 17.32
N PHE A 186 -0.26 1.20 17.35
CA PHE A 186 -0.29 0.39 18.56
C PHE A 186 0.68 -0.78 18.44
N SER A 187 1.49 -0.99 19.48
CA SER A 187 2.52 -2.02 19.52
C SER A 187 2.35 -2.97 20.71
N VAL A 188 2.81 -4.21 20.53
CA VAL A 188 3.13 -5.14 21.61
C VAL A 188 4.63 -5.14 21.80
N MET A 189 5.07 -4.96 23.06
CA MET A 189 6.47 -5.00 23.47
C MET A 189 6.81 -6.33 24.14
N ASP A 190 8.04 -6.80 23.92
CA ASP A 190 8.66 -7.87 24.71
C ASP A 190 10.00 -7.34 25.24
N GLY A 191 9.99 -6.86 26.49
CA GLY A 191 11.07 -6.01 27.01
C GLY A 191 11.22 -4.76 26.16
N ASP A 192 12.43 -4.53 25.65
CA ASP A 192 12.74 -3.38 24.78
C ASP A 192 12.50 -3.66 23.28
N VAL A 193 11.98 -4.84 22.92
CA VAL A 193 11.78 -5.24 21.52
C VAL A 193 10.34 -4.98 21.09
N VAL A 194 10.17 -4.26 19.97
CA VAL A 194 8.86 -4.13 19.30
C VAL A 194 8.52 -5.45 18.62
N ALA A 195 7.60 -6.20 19.21
CA ALA A 195 7.24 -7.53 18.73
C ALA A 195 6.23 -7.50 17.57
N CYS A 196 5.28 -6.57 17.62
CA CYS A 196 4.24 -6.39 16.63
C CYS A 196 3.73 -4.95 16.64
N THR A 197 3.45 -4.37 15.50
CA THR A 197 2.86 -3.02 15.38
C THR A 197 1.79 -2.99 14.29
N ALA A 198 0.59 -2.50 14.64
CA ALA A 198 -0.42 -2.03 13.70
C ALA A 198 -0.37 -0.51 13.66
N PHE A 199 -0.37 0.08 12.47
CA PHE A 199 -0.20 1.52 12.29
C PHE A 199 -0.99 2.05 11.10
N SER A 200 -1.28 3.34 11.12
CA SER A 200 -1.84 4.05 9.98
C SER A 200 -0.78 4.17 8.88
N ALA A 201 -0.90 3.34 7.84
CA ALA A 201 -0.03 3.42 6.67
C ALA A 201 -0.34 4.67 5.85
N PHE A 202 -1.63 4.95 5.64
CA PHE A 202 -2.13 6.15 4.97
C PHE A 202 -3.35 6.68 5.73
N VAL A 203 -3.40 8.00 5.90
CA VAL A 203 -4.56 8.70 6.45
C VAL A 203 -4.93 9.79 5.45
N VAL A 204 -6.11 9.68 4.86
CA VAL A 204 -6.64 10.63 3.89
C VAL A 204 -8.12 10.81 4.15
N ASP A 205 -8.55 12.04 4.37
CA ASP A 205 -9.90 12.37 4.86
C ASP A 205 -10.22 11.56 6.15
N GLN A 206 -11.35 10.83 6.17
CA GLN A 206 -11.75 9.92 7.24
C GLN A 206 -11.35 8.46 6.97
N GLN A 207 -10.44 8.16 6.05
CA GLN A 207 -9.98 6.81 5.76
C GLN A 207 -8.59 6.57 6.33
N LEU A 208 -8.40 5.43 7.01
CA LEU A 208 -7.14 5.00 7.59
C LEU A 208 -6.80 3.60 7.08
N GLU A 209 -5.78 3.48 6.21
CA GLU A 209 -5.29 2.17 5.78
C GLU A 209 -4.34 1.58 6.82
N ILE A 210 -4.62 0.34 7.21
CA ILE A 210 -3.88 -0.37 8.26
C ILE A 210 -2.63 -1.02 7.68
N GLY A 211 -1.47 -0.63 8.21
CA GLY A 211 -0.22 -1.37 8.08
C GLY A 211 -0.03 -2.28 9.30
N ILE A 212 0.52 -3.48 9.08
CA ILE A 212 0.77 -4.45 10.14
C ILE A 212 2.10 -5.16 9.90
N GLU A 213 2.95 -5.19 10.91
CA GLU A 213 4.18 -5.98 10.92
C GLU A 213 4.30 -6.75 12.22
N THR A 214 4.69 -8.01 12.13
CA THR A 214 5.02 -8.85 13.28
C THR A 214 6.40 -9.45 13.04
N SER A 215 7.34 -9.17 13.93
CA SER A 215 8.68 -9.75 13.88
C SER A 215 8.62 -11.28 13.89
N ASP A 216 9.47 -11.95 13.12
CA ASP A 216 9.38 -13.38 12.84
C ASP A 216 9.27 -14.27 14.09
N ASN A 217 10.06 -13.96 15.12
CA ASN A 217 10.08 -14.71 16.39
C ASN A 217 8.80 -14.55 17.22
N TYR A 218 7.91 -13.64 16.84
CA TYR A 218 6.68 -13.29 17.55
C TYR A 218 5.41 -13.67 16.79
N ARG A 219 5.54 -14.30 15.62
CA ARG A 219 4.39 -14.79 14.85
C ARG A 219 3.65 -15.92 15.57
N GLY A 220 2.35 -16.05 15.29
CA GLY A 220 1.49 -17.09 15.87
C GLY A 220 1.04 -16.86 17.31
N LYS A 221 1.44 -15.75 17.95
CA LYS A 221 1.10 -15.44 19.37
C LYS A 221 -0.17 -14.57 19.53
N GLY A 222 -0.87 -14.24 18.43
CA GLY A 222 -2.08 -13.41 18.45
C GLY A 222 -1.83 -11.89 18.50
N TYR A 223 -0.57 -11.44 18.51
CA TYR A 223 -0.21 -10.02 18.64
C TYR A 223 -0.81 -9.15 17.52
N ALA A 224 -0.76 -9.63 16.28
CA ALA A 224 -1.34 -8.91 15.14
C ALA A 224 -2.85 -8.69 15.29
N ILE A 225 -3.58 -9.66 15.85
CA ILE A 225 -5.01 -9.50 16.13
C ILE A 225 -5.22 -8.40 17.17
N GLY A 226 -4.47 -8.45 18.27
CA GLY A 226 -4.59 -7.47 19.35
C GLY A 226 -4.28 -6.05 18.91
N THR A 227 -3.14 -5.83 18.23
CA THR A 227 -2.73 -4.49 17.76
C THR A 227 -3.67 -3.95 16.70
N CYS A 228 -4.14 -4.79 15.76
CA CYS A 228 -5.14 -4.38 14.76
C CYS A 228 -6.49 -4.05 15.41
N CYS A 229 -6.94 -4.82 16.44
CA CYS A 229 -8.14 -4.47 17.18
C CYS A 229 -8.02 -3.09 17.85
N ALA A 230 -6.88 -2.79 18.49
CA ALA A 230 -6.67 -1.48 19.10
C ALA A 230 -6.74 -0.35 18.07
N LEU A 231 -6.16 -0.53 16.88
CA LEU A 231 -6.20 0.47 15.82
C LEU A 231 -7.61 0.61 15.20
N ILE A 232 -8.35 -0.50 15.01
CA ILE A 232 -9.74 -0.46 14.52
C ILE A 232 -10.65 0.20 15.56
N ASP A 233 -10.48 -0.10 16.86
CA ASP A 233 -11.23 0.58 17.92
C ASP A 233 -11.01 2.08 17.88
N TYR A 234 -9.76 2.50 17.78
CA TYR A 234 -9.42 3.91 17.60
C TYR A 234 -10.12 4.52 16.39
N CYS A 235 -10.14 3.82 15.25
CA CYS A 235 -10.86 4.28 14.06
C CYS A 235 -12.35 4.50 14.36
N LEU A 236 -13.01 3.52 15.01
CA LEU A 236 -14.44 3.60 15.32
C LEU A 236 -14.79 4.66 16.35
N GLU A 237 -13.89 4.96 17.30
CA GLU A 237 -14.04 5.98 18.33
C GLU A 237 -13.80 7.40 17.81
N ASN A 238 -13.08 7.55 16.68
CA ASN A 238 -12.68 8.84 16.11
C ASN A 238 -13.23 9.07 14.69
N ASP A 239 -14.30 8.37 14.32
CA ASP A 239 -15.00 8.51 13.03
C ASP A 239 -14.11 8.26 11.79
N PHE A 240 -13.08 7.41 11.92
CA PHE A 240 -12.33 6.91 10.79
C PHE A 240 -12.93 5.62 10.23
N GLU A 241 -12.89 5.48 8.91
CA GLU A 241 -13.14 4.22 8.23
C GLU A 241 -11.81 3.44 8.13
N PRO A 242 -11.68 2.27 8.80
CA PRO A 242 -10.49 1.44 8.63
C PRO A 242 -10.50 0.79 7.24
N VAL A 243 -9.36 0.89 6.54
CA VAL A 243 -9.16 0.35 5.19
C VAL A 243 -8.10 -0.75 5.23
N TRP A 244 -8.31 -1.81 4.46
CA TRP A 244 -7.34 -2.89 4.29
C TRP A 244 -7.15 -3.22 2.82
N GLY A 245 -5.91 -3.43 2.44
CA GLY A 245 -5.55 -3.96 1.15
C GLY A 245 -4.30 -4.82 1.25
N CYS A 246 -4.31 -5.99 0.63
CA CYS A 246 -3.14 -6.87 0.64
C CYS A 246 -2.98 -7.60 -0.69
N LYS A 247 -1.80 -8.20 -0.89
CA LYS A 247 -1.58 -9.16 -1.96
C LYS A 247 -2.33 -10.46 -1.61
N LEU A 248 -3.05 -11.05 -2.56
CA LEU A 248 -3.81 -12.30 -2.36
C LEU A 248 -2.90 -13.44 -1.89
N GLU A 249 -1.71 -13.50 -2.44
CA GLU A 249 -0.68 -14.50 -2.14
C GLU A 249 -0.10 -14.31 -0.71
N ASN A 250 -0.33 -13.15 -0.07
CA ASN A 250 -0.05 -12.94 1.35
C ASN A 250 -1.20 -13.50 2.20
N THR A 251 -1.34 -14.83 2.19
CA THR A 251 -2.40 -15.56 2.90
C THR A 251 -2.54 -15.15 4.38
N PRO A 252 -1.47 -14.94 5.16
CA PRO A 252 -1.61 -14.49 6.54
C PRO A 252 -2.34 -13.15 6.68
N SER A 253 -2.01 -12.16 5.84
CA SER A 253 -2.67 -10.85 5.85
C SER A 253 -4.11 -10.94 5.37
N TYR A 254 -4.37 -11.73 4.32
CA TYR A 254 -5.71 -11.95 3.78
C TYR A 254 -6.65 -12.59 4.83
N LEU A 255 -6.20 -13.63 5.52
CA LEU A 255 -6.98 -14.29 6.57
C LEU A 255 -7.16 -13.42 7.81
N LEU A 256 -6.14 -12.61 8.18
CA LEU A 256 -6.25 -11.66 9.28
C LEU A 256 -7.33 -10.61 8.99
N ALA A 257 -7.32 -10.02 7.79
CA ALA A 257 -8.34 -9.08 7.36
C ALA A 257 -9.75 -9.64 7.55
N GLN A 258 -10.01 -10.84 7.03
CA GLN A 258 -11.32 -11.48 7.14
C GLN A 258 -11.77 -11.72 8.59
N LYS A 259 -10.84 -12.14 9.47
CA LYS A 259 -11.12 -12.31 10.91
C LYS A 259 -11.52 -10.99 11.56
N LEU A 260 -10.93 -9.88 11.14
CA LEU A 260 -11.18 -8.54 11.67
C LEU A 260 -12.39 -7.84 11.00
N GLY A 261 -13.21 -8.58 10.25
CA GLY A 261 -14.43 -8.06 9.64
C GLY A 261 -14.26 -7.39 8.29
N PHE A 262 -13.07 -7.46 7.68
CA PHE A 262 -12.88 -6.98 6.32
C PHE A 262 -13.34 -8.02 5.30
N GLU A 263 -14.20 -7.61 4.36
CA GLU A 263 -14.77 -8.45 3.31
C GLU A 263 -14.10 -8.13 1.98
N PRO A 264 -13.50 -9.13 1.28
CA PRO A 264 -12.85 -8.88 0.00
C PRO A 264 -13.89 -8.48 -1.05
N THR A 265 -13.61 -7.42 -1.81
CA THR A 265 -14.54 -6.85 -2.79
C THR A 265 -13.95 -6.78 -4.19
N ILE A 266 -12.70 -6.35 -4.33
CA ILE A 266 -12.04 -6.17 -5.62
C ILE A 266 -10.77 -6.99 -5.66
N TYR A 267 -10.62 -7.80 -6.69
CA TYR A 267 -9.39 -8.51 -7.03
C TYR A 267 -8.83 -7.85 -8.28
N TRP A 268 -7.63 -7.23 -8.17
CA TRP A 268 -7.07 -6.41 -9.22
C TRP A 268 -5.64 -6.83 -9.56
N PRO A 269 -5.20 -6.77 -10.84
CA PRO A 269 -3.82 -7.05 -11.20
C PRO A 269 -2.83 -6.18 -10.42
N PHE A 270 -1.77 -6.81 -9.95
CA PHE A 270 -0.74 -6.18 -9.12
C PHE A 270 0.63 -6.62 -9.60
N TYR A 271 1.32 -5.73 -10.28
CA TYR A 271 2.56 -6.03 -10.96
C TYR A 271 3.76 -5.68 -10.08
N ARG A 272 4.64 -6.64 -9.86
CA ARG A 272 5.92 -6.37 -9.25
C ARG A 272 6.94 -6.09 -10.34
N LEU A 273 7.44 -4.86 -10.37
CA LEU A 273 8.51 -4.41 -11.24
C LEU A 273 9.83 -4.64 -10.51
N ASN A 274 10.67 -5.51 -11.04
CA ASN A 274 11.94 -5.87 -10.39
C ASN A 274 13.02 -4.78 -10.64
N ASP A 275 14.01 -4.69 -9.75
CA ASP A 275 15.16 -3.78 -9.77
C ASP A 275 16.26 -4.20 -10.74
#